data_b38a1931c2c0909b18833ea8bed17d94
#
_entry.id   b38a1931c2c0909b18833ea8bed17d94
#
_cell.length_a   1.000
_cell.length_b   1.000
_cell.length_c   1.000
_cell.angle_alpha   90.00
_cell.angle_beta   90.00
_cell.angle_gamma   90.00
#
_symmetry.space_group_name_H-M   'P 1'
#
loop_
_entity.id
_entity.type
_entity.pdbx_description
1 polymer ?
#
loop_
_entity_poly.entity_id
_entity_poly.type
_entity_poly.pdbx_seq_one_letter_code
_entity_poly.pdbx_strand_id
1 'polypeptide(L)'
;MLYIEVPECILCALESRMQEIKKFGVNDVNNYMRLSMKISELIPRGRTPLFIESFEEIIQILNNNDPHAKEKAELENVASSILHRVIENAGNDLTRYFEIAAAANSVDVPMRDYQFDIDDFVNKLLEDAVWLGISKNKLGELLGSVRSVGYVVDNSGEFQIDALLIRRLVDVGINVTVYARGLPYEVDVTADYVSKVLNNTNVKVVSTGTRYPVFYNKNLLGSLKEHDLVISKGVGNFEAYLENDLNLKVLFLFRAKCGPMIRMLRVPKNSPVIYSTL
;
A
#
# COMPACT_ATOMS: atom_id res chain seq x y z
N MET A 1 4.01 -11.22 -19.81
CA MET A 1 4.64 -10.32 -18.84
C MET A 1 3.75 -9.11 -18.69
N LEU A 2 3.34 -8.74 -17.47
CA LEU A 2 2.59 -7.51 -17.23
C LEU A 2 3.55 -6.33 -17.33
N TYR A 3 3.18 -5.30 -18.08
CA TYR A 3 3.99 -4.10 -18.30
C TYR A 3 3.17 -2.85 -18.04
N ILE A 4 3.76 -1.89 -17.31
CA ILE A 4 3.15 -0.60 -17.02
C ILE A 4 3.72 0.46 -17.96
N GLU A 5 2.84 1.14 -18.70
CA GLU A 5 3.23 2.25 -19.56
C GLU A 5 3.70 3.46 -18.75
N VAL A 6 4.96 3.84 -18.95
CA VAL A 6 5.63 4.89 -18.16
C VAL A 6 5.18 6.33 -18.48
N PRO A 7 4.77 6.73 -19.72
CA PRO A 7 4.47 8.14 -20.02
C PRO A 7 3.41 8.78 -19.12
N GLU A 8 2.32 8.05 -18.78
CA GLU A 8 1.30 8.55 -17.87
C GLU A 8 1.82 8.67 -16.42
N CYS A 9 2.77 7.82 -16.03
CA CYS A 9 3.41 7.91 -14.72
C CYS A 9 4.25 9.18 -14.56
N ILE A 10 4.90 9.64 -15.65
CA ILE A 10 5.65 10.91 -15.66
C ILE A 10 4.72 12.08 -15.39
N LEU A 11 3.59 12.15 -16.10
CA LEU A 11 2.59 13.20 -15.90
C LEU A 11 2.02 13.15 -14.48
N CYS A 12 1.70 11.96 -14.00
CA CYS A 12 1.22 11.74 -12.64
C CYS A 12 2.23 12.22 -11.58
N ALA A 13 3.52 11.90 -11.75
CA ALA A 13 4.56 12.35 -10.84
C ALA A 13 4.71 13.88 -10.84
N LEU A 14 4.74 14.50 -12.00
CA LEU A 14 4.79 15.96 -12.12
C LEU A 14 3.59 16.62 -11.42
N GLU A 15 2.38 16.20 -11.76
CA GLU A 15 1.16 16.77 -11.19
C GLU A 15 1.09 16.57 -9.68
N SER A 16 1.26 15.34 -9.19
CA SER A 16 1.15 15.03 -7.77
C SER A 16 2.20 15.79 -6.94
N ARG A 17 3.45 15.85 -7.38
CA ARG A 17 4.53 16.53 -6.67
C ARG A 17 4.35 18.04 -6.64
N MET A 18 3.89 18.64 -7.76
CA MET A 18 3.60 20.09 -7.81
C MET A 18 2.42 20.47 -6.90
N GLN A 19 1.36 19.66 -6.90
CA GLN A 19 0.22 19.88 -6.02
C GLN A 19 0.61 19.67 -4.54
N GLU A 20 1.49 18.72 -4.25
CA GLU A 20 1.95 18.43 -2.91
C GLU A 20 2.70 19.59 -2.28
N ILE A 21 3.72 20.17 -2.95
CA ILE A 21 4.43 21.35 -2.42
C ILE A 21 3.52 22.57 -2.31
N LYS A 22 2.55 22.73 -3.24
CA LYS A 22 1.52 23.77 -3.15
C LYS A 22 0.63 23.58 -1.92
N LYS A 23 0.18 22.36 -1.62
CA LYS A 23 -0.60 22.01 -0.41
C LYS A 23 0.12 22.42 0.86
N PHE A 24 1.44 22.30 0.90
CA PHE A 24 2.29 22.71 2.02
C PHE A 24 2.67 24.21 2.02
N GLY A 25 2.06 25.02 1.15
CA GLY A 25 2.21 26.47 1.13
C GLY A 25 3.49 26.98 0.47
N VAL A 26 4.20 26.15 -0.30
CA VAL A 26 5.37 26.60 -1.07
C VAL A 26 4.90 27.46 -2.26
N ASN A 27 5.34 28.73 -2.30
CA ASN A 27 4.99 29.68 -3.34
C ASN A 27 6.19 30.17 -4.17
N ASP A 28 7.42 29.79 -3.80
CA ASP A 28 8.62 30.18 -4.52
C ASP A 28 8.80 29.36 -5.80
N VAL A 29 8.79 30.02 -6.95
CA VAL A 29 8.95 29.42 -8.27
C VAL A 29 10.24 28.60 -8.42
N ASN A 30 11.32 28.99 -7.71
CA ASN A 30 12.57 28.25 -7.75
C ASN A 30 12.44 26.84 -7.19
N ASN A 31 11.59 26.62 -6.18
CA ASN A 31 11.32 25.29 -5.64
C ASN A 31 10.56 24.43 -6.65
N TYR A 32 9.62 25.01 -7.40
CA TYR A 32 8.94 24.30 -8.49
C TYR A 32 9.88 23.94 -9.64
N MET A 33 10.79 24.85 -10.03
CA MET A 33 11.82 24.58 -11.04
C MET A 33 12.76 23.47 -10.57
N ARG A 34 13.25 23.55 -9.34
CA ARG A 34 14.13 22.56 -8.72
C ARG A 34 13.50 21.17 -8.74
N LEU A 35 12.23 21.06 -8.30
CA LEU A 35 11.47 19.80 -8.30
C LEU A 35 11.23 19.26 -9.72
N SER A 36 10.93 20.14 -10.71
CA SER A 36 10.76 19.76 -12.11
C SER A 36 12.06 19.18 -12.72
N MET A 37 13.19 19.81 -12.43
CA MET A 37 14.51 19.33 -12.87
C MET A 37 14.82 17.96 -12.25
N LYS A 38 14.57 17.80 -10.94
CA LYS A 38 14.76 16.53 -10.24
C LYS A 38 13.90 15.41 -10.87
N ILE A 39 12.62 15.67 -11.11
CA ILE A 39 11.73 14.70 -11.77
C ILE A 39 12.28 14.32 -13.15
N SER A 40 12.73 15.29 -13.95
CA SER A 40 13.28 15.04 -15.29
C SER A 40 14.54 14.14 -15.25
N GLU A 41 15.41 14.32 -14.26
CA GLU A 41 16.59 13.48 -14.04
C GLU A 41 16.22 12.04 -13.64
N LEU A 42 15.08 11.85 -12.99
CA LEU A 42 14.65 10.56 -12.46
C LEU A 42 13.91 9.69 -13.47
N ILE A 43 13.35 10.29 -14.55
CA ILE A 43 12.58 9.56 -15.57
C ILE A 43 13.33 8.30 -16.10
N PRO A 44 14.62 8.36 -16.46
CA PRO A 44 15.34 7.19 -17.00
C PRO A 44 15.58 6.07 -15.95
N ARG A 45 15.37 6.35 -14.67
CA ARG A 45 15.67 5.41 -13.58
C ARG A 45 14.52 4.46 -13.24
N GLY A 46 13.38 4.65 -13.89
CA GLY A 46 12.18 3.85 -13.64
C GLY A 46 11.17 4.55 -12.72
N ARG A 47 10.00 3.93 -12.62
CA ARG A 47 8.85 4.52 -11.94
C ARG A 47 9.07 4.63 -10.41
N THR A 48 9.50 3.57 -9.75
CA THR A 48 9.67 3.60 -8.29
C THR A 48 10.71 4.64 -7.86
N PRO A 49 11.93 4.72 -8.43
CA PRO A 49 12.86 5.81 -8.14
C PRO A 49 12.27 7.19 -8.43
N LEU A 50 11.51 7.34 -9.52
CA LEU A 50 10.85 8.61 -9.87
C LEU A 50 9.96 9.11 -8.74
N PHE A 51 9.11 8.26 -8.18
CA PHE A 51 8.19 8.66 -7.10
C PHE A 51 8.91 8.82 -5.76
N ILE A 52 9.80 7.91 -5.40
CA ILE A 52 10.48 7.95 -4.09
C ILE A 52 11.44 9.14 -3.99
N GLU A 53 12.33 9.33 -4.97
CA GLU A 53 13.37 10.36 -4.88
C GLU A 53 12.82 11.77 -5.19
N SER A 54 11.73 11.89 -5.97
CA SER A 54 11.04 13.18 -6.10
C SER A 54 10.35 13.61 -4.78
N PHE A 55 9.88 12.65 -3.97
CA PHE A 55 9.39 12.94 -2.62
C PHE A 55 10.53 13.33 -1.67
N GLU A 56 11.70 12.71 -1.79
CA GLU A 56 12.88 13.14 -1.02
C GLU A 56 13.27 14.59 -1.32
N GLU A 57 13.10 15.04 -2.57
CA GLU A 57 13.26 16.45 -2.93
C GLU A 57 12.24 17.36 -2.23
N ILE A 58 10.98 16.93 -2.11
CA ILE A 58 9.95 17.65 -1.35
C ILE A 58 10.35 17.78 0.12
N ILE A 59 10.83 16.71 0.74
CA ILE A 59 11.33 16.74 2.12
C ILE A 59 12.41 17.80 2.32
N GLN A 60 13.33 17.93 1.37
CA GLN A 60 14.39 18.95 1.41
C GLN A 60 13.81 20.35 1.24
N ILE A 61 12.89 20.55 0.31
CA ILE A 61 12.22 21.85 0.09
C ILE A 61 11.47 22.30 1.34
N LEU A 62 10.76 21.37 2.00
CA LEU A 62 9.98 21.65 3.20
C LEU A 62 10.80 21.68 4.48
N ASN A 63 12.03 21.18 4.45
CA ASN A 63 12.85 20.91 5.63
C ASN A 63 12.08 20.14 6.72
N ASN A 64 11.31 19.13 6.29
CA ASN A 64 10.45 18.32 7.15
C ASN A 64 10.50 16.86 6.70
N ASN A 65 10.97 15.97 7.58
CA ASN A 65 11.15 14.55 7.27
C ASN A 65 9.82 13.75 7.14
N ASP A 66 8.73 14.26 7.71
CA ASP A 66 7.39 13.66 7.63
C ASP A 66 6.31 14.73 7.48
N PRO A 67 6.17 15.35 6.30
CA PRO A 67 5.19 16.40 6.07
C PRO A 67 3.74 15.91 6.22
N HIS A 68 3.49 14.62 6.06
CA HIS A 68 2.16 14.00 6.17
C HIS A 68 1.83 13.43 7.57
N ALA A 69 2.65 13.69 8.60
CA ALA A 69 2.44 13.12 9.94
C ALA A 69 1.03 13.38 10.50
N LYS A 70 0.49 14.60 10.31
CA LYS A 70 -0.87 14.96 10.74
C LYS A 70 -1.92 14.17 9.96
N GLU A 71 -1.81 14.12 8.64
CA GLU A 71 -2.72 13.39 7.75
C GLU A 71 -2.76 11.90 8.11
N LYS A 72 -1.60 11.28 8.35
CA LYS A 72 -1.49 9.90 8.81
C LYS A 72 -2.26 9.65 10.11
N ALA A 73 -2.08 10.52 11.10
CA ALA A 73 -2.78 10.40 12.38
C ALA A 73 -4.30 10.52 12.22
N GLU A 74 -4.77 11.40 11.35
CA GLU A 74 -6.20 11.56 11.05
C GLU A 74 -6.77 10.30 10.36
N LEU A 75 -6.07 9.75 9.35
CA LEU A 75 -6.45 8.50 8.68
C LEU A 75 -6.54 7.32 9.65
N GLU A 76 -5.58 7.19 10.57
CA GLU A 76 -5.57 6.15 11.60
C GLU A 76 -6.76 6.28 12.57
N ASN A 77 -7.08 7.49 13.00
CA ASN A 77 -8.22 7.74 13.89
C ASN A 77 -9.55 7.36 13.21
N VAL A 78 -9.72 7.76 11.94
CA VAL A 78 -10.92 7.42 11.16
C VAL A 78 -11.05 5.91 11.02
N ALA A 79 -9.99 5.24 10.57
CA ALA A 79 -10.02 3.78 10.39
C ALA A 79 -10.28 3.04 11.71
N SER A 80 -9.66 3.47 12.82
CA SER A 80 -9.88 2.87 14.14
C SER A 80 -11.34 2.98 14.59
N SER A 81 -12.03 4.07 14.27
CA SER A 81 -13.42 4.31 14.68
C SER A 81 -14.43 3.34 14.06
N ILE A 82 -14.08 2.72 12.91
CA ILE A 82 -14.98 1.83 12.15
C ILE A 82 -14.65 0.34 12.30
N LEU A 83 -13.57 -0.03 13.01
CA LEU A 83 -13.11 -1.44 13.07
C LEU A 83 -14.19 -2.40 13.57
N HIS A 84 -15.03 -1.98 14.54
CA HIS A 84 -16.13 -2.82 15.05
C HIS A 84 -17.11 -3.18 13.93
N ARG A 85 -17.48 -2.22 13.06
CA ARG A 85 -18.38 -2.44 11.91
C ARG A 85 -17.74 -3.38 10.87
N VAL A 86 -16.43 -3.27 10.66
CA VAL A 86 -15.69 -4.17 9.78
C VAL A 86 -15.72 -5.59 10.31
N ILE A 87 -15.46 -5.79 11.61
CA ILE A 87 -15.48 -7.11 12.26
C ILE A 87 -16.87 -7.75 12.19
N GLU A 88 -17.92 -7.00 12.50
CA GLU A 88 -19.30 -7.47 12.43
C GLU A 88 -19.69 -7.96 11.02
N ASN A 89 -19.30 -7.21 9.98
CA ASN A 89 -19.62 -7.56 8.60
C ASN A 89 -18.73 -8.67 8.01
N ALA A 90 -17.48 -8.79 8.45
CA ALA A 90 -16.58 -9.86 8.00
C ALA A 90 -16.90 -11.20 8.67
N GLY A 91 -17.39 -11.17 9.92
CA GLY A 91 -17.70 -12.37 10.69
C GLY A 91 -16.49 -13.29 10.85
N ASN A 92 -16.66 -14.57 10.60
CA ASN A 92 -15.60 -15.58 10.70
C ASN A 92 -15.01 -15.99 9.34
N ASP A 93 -15.46 -15.41 8.22
CA ASP A 93 -14.95 -15.72 6.89
C ASP A 93 -13.60 -15.06 6.67
N LEU A 94 -12.50 -15.81 6.80
CA LEU A 94 -11.16 -15.30 6.58
C LEU A 94 -10.97 -14.70 5.18
N THR A 95 -11.61 -15.28 4.15
CA THR A 95 -11.49 -14.75 2.78
C THR A 95 -12.15 -13.38 2.63
N ARG A 96 -13.18 -13.10 3.44
CA ARG A 96 -13.82 -11.77 3.50
C ARG A 96 -12.87 -10.69 4.01
N TYR A 97 -11.99 -11.01 4.97
CA TYR A 97 -10.95 -10.07 5.43
C TYR A 97 -9.97 -9.69 4.31
N PHE A 98 -9.67 -10.61 3.37
CA PHE A 98 -8.85 -10.28 2.20
C PHE A 98 -9.55 -9.30 1.26
N GLU A 99 -10.85 -9.48 1.00
CA GLU A 99 -11.64 -8.56 0.17
C GLU A 99 -11.68 -7.15 0.82
N ILE A 100 -11.97 -7.09 2.11
CA ILE A 100 -11.99 -5.84 2.87
C ILE A 100 -10.61 -5.18 2.89
N ALA A 101 -9.53 -5.94 3.07
CA ALA A 101 -8.16 -5.41 3.01
C ALA A 101 -7.82 -4.86 1.62
N ALA A 102 -8.28 -5.49 0.53
CA ALA A 102 -8.13 -4.96 -0.83
C ALA A 102 -8.94 -3.66 -1.01
N ALA A 103 -10.16 -3.61 -0.49
CA ALA A 103 -11.03 -2.44 -0.54
C ALA A 103 -10.49 -1.26 0.32
N ALA A 104 -9.82 -1.55 1.42
CA ALA A 104 -9.26 -0.56 2.35
C ALA A 104 -8.20 0.35 1.72
N ASN A 105 -7.58 -0.04 0.60
CA ASN A 105 -6.64 0.81 -0.15
C ASN A 105 -7.30 2.08 -0.75
N SER A 106 -8.48 2.46 -0.27
CA SER A 106 -9.19 3.71 -0.58
C SER A 106 -9.19 4.72 0.56
N VAL A 107 -8.63 4.41 1.72
CA VAL A 107 -8.67 5.27 2.92
C VAL A 107 -7.99 6.62 2.70
N ASP A 108 -7.09 6.72 1.74
CA ASP A 108 -6.37 7.95 1.36
C ASP A 108 -7.20 8.97 0.55
N VAL A 109 -8.35 8.55 0.00
CA VAL A 109 -9.15 9.37 -0.94
C VAL A 109 -10.16 10.31 -0.27
N PRO A 110 -10.85 9.94 0.82
CA PRO A 110 -11.97 10.73 1.34
C PRO A 110 -11.59 12.06 1.99
N MET A 111 -10.33 12.24 2.42
CA MET A 111 -9.94 13.38 3.25
C MET A 111 -9.57 14.66 2.47
N ARG A 112 -9.54 14.60 1.14
CA ARG A 112 -9.06 15.75 0.35
C ARG A 112 -10.11 16.83 0.08
N ASP A 113 -11.42 16.51 -0.02
CA ASP A 113 -12.43 17.50 -0.47
C ASP A 113 -13.91 17.29 0.00
N TYR A 114 -14.21 16.38 0.97
CA TYR A 114 -15.63 16.08 1.27
C TYR A 114 -15.94 16.00 2.77
N GLN A 115 -17.21 16.31 3.12
CA GLN A 115 -17.82 15.83 4.36
C GLN A 115 -17.70 14.30 4.36
N PHE A 116 -16.83 13.77 5.23
CA PHE A 116 -16.57 12.34 5.35
C PHE A 116 -17.84 11.65 5.88
N ASP A 117 -18.48 10.88 5.01
CA ASP A 117 -19.57 10.00 5.38
C ASP A 117 -19.04 8.64 5.76
N ILE A 118 -19.11 8.32 7.07
CA ILE A 118 -18.66 7.04 7.61
C ILE A 118 -19.41 5.86 6.99
N ASP A 119 -20.71 6.01 6.70
CA ASP A 119 -21.52 4.93 6.14
C ASP A 119 -21.13 4.64 4.68
N ASP A 120 -20.93 5.68 3.87
CA ASP A 120 -20.40 5.52 2.51
C ASP A 120 -19.01 4.87 2.51
N PHE A 121 -18.16 5.24 3.44
CA PHE A 121 -16.83 4.65 3.60
C PHE A 121 -16.90 3.16 3.97
N VAL A 122 -17.72 2.80 4.96
CA VAL A 122 -17.91 1.38 5.33
C VAL A 122 -18.51 0.58 4.17
N ASN A 123 -19.48 1.13 3.45
CA ASN A 123 -20.05 0.46 2.27
C ASN A 123 -18.98 0.19 1.19
N LYS A 124 -18.06 1.14 0.96
CA LYS A 124 -16.91 0.93 0.04
C LYS A 124 -15.94 -0.14 0.52
N LEU A 125 -15.75 -0.30 1.82
CA LEU A 125 -14.93 -1.39 2.37
C LEU A 125 -15.58 -2.75 2.20
N LEU A 126 -16.89 -2.80 2.08
CA LEU A 126 -17.68 -4.04 1.94
C LEU A 126 -17.93 -4.42 0.48
N GLU A 127 -17.42 -3.68 -0.50
CA GLU A 127 -17.47 -4.06 -1.91
C GLU A 127 -16.77 -5.39 -2.16
N ASP A 128 -17.32 -6.18 -3.10
CA ASP A 128 -16.69 -7.43 -3.53
C ASP A 128 -15.43 -7.15 -4.36
N ALA A 129 -14.38 -7.92 -4.12
CA ALA A 129 -13.14 -7.78 -4.88
C ALA A 129 -13.20 -8.48 -6.24
N VAL A 130 -12.49 -7.94 -7.22
CA VAL A 130 -12.20 -8.62 -8.48
C VAL A 130 -11.02 -9.58 -8.25
N TRP A 131 -11.25 -10.87 -8.46
CA TRP A 131 -10.25 -11.92 -8.28
C TRP A 131 -9.53 -12.25 -9.59
N LEU A 132 -8.21 -12.17 -9.60
CA LEU A 132 -7.35 -12.42 -10.77
C LEU A 132 -6.24 -13.42 -10.42
N GLY A 133 -6.08 -14.45 -11.24
CA GLY A 133 -5.06 -15.50 -11.04
C GLY A 133 -5.42 -16.54 -9.97
N ILE A 134 -6.36 -16.25 -9.08
CA ILE A 134 -6.85 -17.16 -8.04
C ILE A 134 -8.35 -16.90 -7.80
N SER A 135 -9.11 -17.91 -7.41
CA SER A 135 -10.49 -17.73 -6.94
C SER A 135 -10.57 -17.69 -5.42
N LYS A 136 -11.67 -17.17 -4.88
CA LYS A 136 -11.95 -17.13 -3.44
C LYS A 136 -11.83 -18.53 -2.79
N ASN A 137 -12.40 -19.54 -3.41
CA ASN A 137 -12.35 -20.91 -2.90
C ASN A 137 -10.92 -21.47 -2.87
N LYS A 138 -10.15 -21.23 -3.95
CA LYS A 138 -8.74 -21.65 -4.00
C LYS A 138 -7.87 -20.94 -2.98
N LEU A 139 -8.14 -19.68 -2.64
CA LEU A 139 -7.44 -19.02 -1.55
C LEU A 139 -7.71 -19.72 -0.21
N GLY A 140 -8.96 -20.10 0.08
CA GLY A 140 -9.30 -20.86 1.29
C GLY A 140 -8.54 -22.19 1.39
N GLU A 141 -8.45 -22.93 0.30
CA GLU A 141 -7.67 -24.18 0.22
C GLU A 141 -6.16 -23.93 0.41
N LEU A 142 -5.61 -22.89 -0.24
CA LEU A 142 -4.21 -22.51 -0.13
C LEU A 142 -3.82 -22.19 1.32
N LEU A 143 -4.63 -21.38 2.01
CA LEU A 143 -4.38 -20.99 3.41
C LEU A 143 -4.31 -22.20 4.36
N GLY A 144 -5.01 -23.30 4.05
CA GLY A 144 -4.89 -24.55 4.80
C GLY A 144 -3.50 -25.20 4.78
N SER A 145 -2.67 -24.90 3.77
CA SER A 145 -1.31 -25.43 3.61
C SER A 145 -0.20 -24.42 3.97
N VAL A 146 -0.52 -23.12 4.03
CA VAL A 146 0.42 -22.05 4.36
C VAL A 146 0.74 -22.08 5.86
N ARG A 147 2.03 -21.98 6.20
CA ARG A 147 2.54 -21.91 7.59
C ARG A 147 3.19 -20.57 7.88
N SER A 148 3.69 -19.89 6.85
CA SER A 148 4.38 -18.61 6.99
C SER A 148 3.93 -17.60 5.93
N VAL A 149 3.67 -16.36 6.37
CA VAL A 149 3.26 -15.24 5.51
C VAL A 149 4.20 -14.05 5.71
N GLY A 150 4.73 -13.52 4.62
CA GLY A 150 5.32 -12.19 4.57
C GLY A 150 4.25 -11.16 4.20
N TYR A 151 3.88 -10.25 5.09
CA TYR A 151 2.86 -9.24 4.86
C TYR A 151 3.50 -7.87 4.59
N VAL A 152 3.38 -7.36 3.38
CA VAL A 152 3.90 -6.04 2.97
C VAL A 152 2.80 -5.01 3.08
N VAL A 153 2.97 -4.04 3.97
CA VAL A 153 1.97 -2.99 4.24
C VAL A 153 2.14 -1.78 3.31
N ASP A 154 1.13 -0.89 3.28
CA ASP A 154 1.09 0.31 2.46
C ASP A 154 0.70 1.53 3.32
N ASN A 155 -0.52 2.06 3.23
CA ASN A 155 -0.90 3.35 3.80
C ASN A 155 -1.36 3.30 5.27
N SER A 156 -1.24 4.44 5.93
CA SER A 156 -1.90 4.74 7.20
C SER A 156 -3.43 4.68 7.04
N GLY A 157 -4.12 4.37 8.13
CA GLY A 157 -5.55 4.13 8.13
C GLY A 157 -5.91 2.74 7.61
N GLU A 158 -5.55 2.39 6.36
CA GLU A 158 -5.80 1.03 5.87
C GLU A 158 -5.07 -0.02 6.72
N PHE A 159 -3.92 0.34 7.32
CA PHE A 159 -3.17 -0.57 8.18
C PHE A 159 -3.98 -1.05 9.40
N GLN A 160 -4.91 -0.26 9.94
CA GLN A 160 -5.80 -0.72 11.02
C GLN A 160 -6.65 -1.91 10.58
N ILE A 161 -7.09 -1.91 9.31
CA ILE A 161 -7.85 -3.01 8.70
C ILE A 161 -6.92 -4.19 8.38
N ASP A 162 -5.73 -3.92 7.87
CA ASP A 162 -4.70 -4.95 7.66
C ASP A 162 -4.33 -5.67 8.97
N ALA A 163 -4.26 -4.92 10.08
CA ALA A 163 -4.00 -5.50 11.39
C ALA A 163 -5.09 -6.51 11.83
N LEU A 164 -6.34 -6.33 11.41
CA LEU A 164 -7.39 -7.35 11.63
C LEU A 164 -7.09 -8.62 10.83
N LEU A 165 -6.76 -8.50 9.55
CA LEU A 165 -6.40 -9.67 8.72
C LEU A 165 -5.16 -10.37 9.27
N ILE A 166 -4.12 -9.62 9.66
CA ILE A 166 -2.88 -10.15 10.25
C ILE A 166 -3.20 -10.96 11.52
N ARG A 167 -4.03 -10.43 12.43
CA ARG A 167 -4.45 -11.15 13.65
C ARG A 167 -5.22 -12.41 13.30
N ARG A 168 -6.12 -12.38 12.34
CA ARG A 168 -6.86 -13.57 11.89
C ARG A 168 -5.95 -14.65 11.30
N LEU A 169 -4.91 -14.27 10.56
CA LEU A 169 -3.89 -15.22 10.07
C LEU A 169 -3.13 -15.87 11.24
N VAL A 170 -2.77 -15.09 12.26
CA VAL A 170 -2.11 -15.61 13.47
C VAL A 170 -3.05 -16.53 14.26
N ASP A 171 -4.33 -16.17 14.41
CA ASP A 171 -5.34 -16.97 15.12
C ASP A 171 -5.55 -18.36 14.51
N VAL A 172 -5.38 -18.49 13.18
CA VAL A 172 -5.45 -19.80 12.49
C VAL A 172 -4.09 -20.52 12.43
N GLY A 173 -3.08 -20.03 13.16
CA GLY A 173 -1.78 -20.68 13.33
C GLY A 173 -0.75 -20.37 12.26
N ILE A 174 -0.93 -19.31 11.47
CA ILE A 174 0.05 -18.88 10.45
C ILE A 174 1.06 -17.90 11.10
N ASN A 175 2.36 -18.16 10.91
CA ASN A 175 3.41 -17.24 11.33
C ASN A 175 3.48 -16.04 10.39
N VAL A 176 3.29 -14.83 10.90
CA VAL A 176 3.29 -13.61 10.08
C VAL A 176 4.53 -12.77 10.38
N THR A 177 5.23 -12.35 9.31
CA THR A 177 6.25 -11.30 9.35
C THR A 177 5.76 -10.11 8.55
N VAL A 178 5.68 -8.94 9.16
CA VAL A 178 5.22 -7.71 8.50
C VAL A 178 6.42 -6.90 8.04
N TYR A 179 6.39 -6.47 6.78
CA TYR A 179 7.41 -5.62 6.16
C TYR A 179 6.86 -4.22 5.93
N ALA A 180 7.55 -3.22 6.45
CA ALA A 180 7.15 -1.82 6.33
C ALA A 180 8.33 -0.91 6.01
N ARG A 181 8.06 0.28 5.50
CA ARG A 181 9.09 1.30 5.27
C ARG A 181 9.80 1.67 6.56
N GLY A 182 11.10 1.94 6.47
CA GLY A 182 11.89 2.41 7.60
C GLY A 182 11.80 3.91 7.81
N LEU A 183 11.54 4.67 6.75
CA LEU A 183 11.42 6.12 6.76
C LEU A 183 10.07 6.56 6.21
N PRO A 184 9.53 7.71 6.68
CA PRO A 184 8.26 8.24 6.19
C PRO A 184 8.27 8.49 4.67
N TYR A 185 7.23 8.04 4.00
CA TYR A 185 6.97 8.30 2.59
C TYR A 185 5.47 8.58 2.43
N GLU A 186 5.10 9.74 1.92
CA GLU A 186 3.70 10.16 1.79
C GLU A 186 2.87 9.74 3.02
N VAL A 187 1.76 9.04 2.79
CA VAL A 187 0.89 8.53 3.86
C VAL A 187 1.18 7.08 4.25
N ASP A 188 2.25 6.47 3.75
CA ASP A 188 2.61 5.09 4.10
C ASP A 188 2.96 4.93 5.58
N VAL A 189 2.64 3.75 6.15
CA VAL A 189 3.03 3.42 7.52
C VAL A 189 4.51 3.09 7.60
N THR A 190 5.12 3.42 8.74
CA THR A 190 6.49 3.03 9.07
C THR A 190 6.53 1.79 9.97
N ALA A 191 7.66 1.09 9.96
CA ALA A 191 7.88 -0.08 10.82
C ALA A 191 7.71 0.24 12.31
N ASP A 192 8.10 1.43 12.74
CA ASP A 192 7.91 1.89 14.13
C ASP A 192 6.43 1.99 14.51
N TYR A 193 5.60 2.52 13.59
CA TYR A 193 4.16 2.60 13.82
C TYR A 193 3.51 1.20 13.81
N VAL A 194 3.84 0.37 12.83
CA VAL A 194 3.38 -1.02 12.72
C VAL A 194 3.71 -1.80 14.01
N SER A 195 4.92 -1.67 14.52
CA SER A 195 5.36 -2.33 15.76
C SER A 195 4.53 -1.91 16.97
N LYS A 196 4.11 -0.63 17.05
CA LYS A 196 3.25 -0.13 18.12
C LYS A 196 1.84 -0.73 18.06
N VAL A 197 1.26 -0.82 16.86
CA VAL A 197 -0.10 -1.37 16.66
C VAL A 197 -0.16 -2.88 16.91
N LEU A 198 0.92 -3.60 16.58
CA LEU A 198 1.01 -5.07 16.70
C LEU A 198 1.75 -5.54 17.97
N ASN A 199 2.03 -4.66 18.93
CA ASN A 199 2.86 -4.94 20.12
C ASN A 199 2.37 -6.12 20.99
N ASN A 200 1.06 -6.42 20.95
CA ASN A 200 0.44 -7.51 21.71
C ASN A 200 0.25 -8.79 20.87
N THR A 201 0.98 -8.94 19.78
CA THR A 201 0.92 -10.10 18.87
C THR A 201 2.29 -10.76 18.76
N ASN A 202 2.33 -12.05 18.38
CA ASN A 202 3.60 -12.73 18.04
C ASN A 202 4.07 -12.45 16.61
N VAL A 203 3.81 -11.23 16.11
CA VAL A 203 4.16 -10.82 14.75
C VAL A 203 5.53 -10.15 14.75
N LYS A 204 6.42 -10.64 13.88
CA LYS A 204 7.71 -9.97 13.64
C LYS A 204 7.50 -8.81 12.68
N VAL A 205 8.07 -7.64 13.01
CA VAL A 205 8.08 -6.46 12.12
C VAL A 205 9.50 -6.23 11.59
N VAL A 206 9.62 -6.07 10.28
CA VAL A 206 10.87 -5.85 9.56
C VAL A 206 10.81 -4.51 8.83
N SER A 207 11.79 -3.66 9.14
CA SER A 207 11.96 -2.36 8.49
C SER A 207 12.78 -2.50 7.21
N THR A 208 12.38 -1.78 6.13
CA THR A 208 13.24 -1.64 4.94
C THR A 208 14.46 -0.74 5.20
N GLY A 209 14.48 0.02 6.30
CA GLY A 209 15.51 1.00 6.62
C GLY A 209 15.49 2.26 5.74
N THR A 210 14.63 2.32 4.75
CA THR A 210 14.56 3.38 3.74
C THR A 210 13.11 3.78 3.43
N ARG A 211 12.91 4.74 2.50
CA ARG A 211 11.62 5.07 1.90
C ARG A 211 11.22 4.12 0.76
N TYR A 212 12.15 3.35 0.24
CA TYR A 212 11.88 2.40 -0.82
C TYR A 212 11.01 1.23 -0.33
N PRO A 213 10.13 0.69 -1.18
CA PRO A 213 9.35 -0.51 -0.87
C PRO A 213 10.27 -1.73 -0.72
N VAL A 214 9.78 -2.75 -0.02
CA VAL A 214 10.57 -3.95 0.27
C VAL A 214 11.09 -4.66 -1.00
N PHE A 215 10.33 -4.61 -2.10
CA PHE A 215 10.72 -5.21 -3.38
C PHE A 215 11.94 -4.56 -4.04
N TYR A 216 12.35 -3.38 -3.59
CA TYR A 216 13.60 -2.70 -3.97
C TYR A 216 14.77 -3.00 -3.03
N ASN A 217 14.52 -3.63 -1.88
CA ASN A 217 15.56 -3.96 -0.92
C ASN A 217 16.11 -5.37 -1.16
N LYS A 218 17.24 -5.47 -1.88
CA LYS A 218 17.87 -6.74 -2.24
C LYS A 218 18.18 -7.64 -1.03
N ASN A 219 18.49 -7.05 0.13
CA ASN A 219 18.81 -7.81 1.34
C ASN A 219 17.55 -8.47 1.93
N LEU A 220 16.37 -7.90 1.72
CA LEU A 220 15.10 -8.43 2.22
C LEU A 220 14.40 -9.38 1.25
N LEU A 221 14.78 -9.37 -0.04
CA LEU A 221 14.19 -10.30 -1.01
C LEU A 221 14.45 -11.77 -0.65
N GLY A 222 15.60 -12.07 -0.04
CA GLY A 222 15.90 -13.41 0.50
C GLY A 222 14.89 -13.82 1.56
N SER A 223 14.64 -12.95 2.54
CA SER A 223 13.67 -13.17 3.61
C SER A 223 12.23 -13.32 3.09
N LEU A 224 11.85 -12.53 2.06
CA LEU A 224 10.53 -12.69 1.42
C LEU A 224 10.35 -14.07 0.77
N LYS A 225 11.41 -14.63 0.19
CA LYS A 225 11.39 -15.96 -0.45
C LYS A 225 11.23 -17.11 0.53
N GLU A 226 11.55 -16.91 1.80
CA GLU A 226 11.43 -17.93 2.85
C GLU A 226 9.96 -18.14 3.29
N HIS A 227 9.05 -17.22 2.93
CA HIS A 227 7.64 -17.38 3.24
C HIS A 227 6.91 -18.26 2.21
N ASP A 228 5.95 -19.05 2.69
CA ASP A 228 5.10 -19.88 1.82
C ASP A 228 4.24 -18.99 0.89
N LEU A 229 3.85 -17.81 1.40
CA LEU A 229 3.05 -16.81 0.68
C LEU A 229 3.47 -15.40 1.10
N VAL A 230 3.55 -14.49 0.12
CA VAL A 230 3.65 -13.06 0.39
C VAL A 230 2.29 -12.41 0.12
N ILE A 231 1.79 -11.62 1.05
CA ILE A 231 0.62 -10.74 0.87
C ILE A 231 1.16 -9.32 0.76
N SER A 232 0.80 -8.60 -0.29
CA SER A 232 1.31 -7.25 -0.52
C SER A 232 0.19 -6.25 -0.76
N LYS A 233 0.22 -5.16 -0.02
CA LYS A 233 -0.74 -4.08 -0.11
C LYS A 233 -0.28 -3.00 -1.07
N GLY A 234 -1.27 -2.38 -1.74
CA GLY A 234 -1.13 -1.16 -2.52
C GLY A 234 -0.50 -1.30 -3.89
N VAL A 235 -0.84 -0.33 -4.74
CA VAL A 235 -0.39 -0.28 -6.15
C VAL A 235 1.12 -0.03 -6.23
N GLY A 236 1.68 0.83 -5.37
CA GLY A 236 3.11 1.15 -5.38
C GLY A 236 4.01 -0.07 -5.14
N ASN A 237 3.61 -0.97 -4.23
CA ASN A 237 4.30 -2.24 -4.01
C ASN A 237 4.16 -3.20 -5.21
N PHE A 238 2.97 -3.27 -5.83
CA PHE A 238 2.75 -4.09 -7.02
C PHE A 238 3.61 -3.62 -8.19
N GLU A 239 3.71 -2.32 -8.42
CA GLU A 239 4.54 -1.73 -9.46
C GLU A 239 6.04 -1.98 -9.22
N ALA A 240 6.50 -1.82 -7.97
CA ALA A 240 7.87 -2.14 -7.57
C ALA A 240 8.21 -3.64 -7.80
N TYR A 241 7.25 -4.54 -7.55
CA TYR A 241 7.41 -5.96 -7.87
C TYR A 241 7.59 -6.19 -9.38
N LEU A 242 6.75 -5.56 -10.23
CA LEU A 242 6.83 -5.69 -11.68
C LEU A 242 8.13 -5.13 -12.26
N GLU A 243 8.60 -3.99 -11.74
CA GLU A 243 9.85 -3.36 -12.19
C GLU A 243 11.09 -4.23 -11.91
N ASN A 244 11.06 -5.06 -10.86
CA ASN A 244 12.19 -5.90 -10.49
C ASN A 244 12.10 -7.33 -11.02
N ASP A 245 11.07 -7.66 -11.81
CA ASP A 245 10.86 -9.00 -12.41
C ASP A 245 11.04 -10.14 -11.38
N LEU A 246 10.42 -9.97 -10.22
CA LEU A 246 10.59 -10.89 -9.10
C LEU A 246 9.76 -12.15 -9.31
N ASN A 247 10.37 -13.31 -9.08
CA ASN A 247 9.69 -14.61 -9.07
C ASN A 247 9.34 -15.00 -7.63
N LEU A 248 8.26 -14.43 -7.10
CA LEU A 248 7.73 -14.71 -5.77
C LEU A 248 6.25 -15.10 -5.87
N LYS A 249 5.80 -15.95 -4.96
CA LYS A 249 4.38 -16.26 -4.76
C LYS A 249 3.72 -15.12 -4.00
N VAL A 250 3.06 -14.21 -4.69
CA VAL A 250 2.48 -13.00 -4.08
C VAL A 250 0.99 -12.92 -4.34
N LEU A 251 0.25 -12.55 -3.30
CA LEU A 251 -1.13 -12.12 -3.36
C LEU A 251 -1.19 -10.62 -3.14
N PHE A 252 -1.49 -9.86 -4.17
CA PHE A 252 -1.61 -8.41 -4.12
C PHE A 252 -3.03 -7.99 -3.80
N LEU A 253 -3.18 -7.06 -2.86
CA LEU A 253 -4.43 -6.49 -2.39
C LEU A 253 -4.40 -4.97 -2.58
N PHE A 254 -5.17 -4.43 -3.54
CA PHE A 254 -5.17 -3.00 -3.84
C PHE A 254 -6.46 -2.53 -4.53
N ARG A 255 -6.65 -1.22 -4.67
CA ARG A 255 -7.67 -0.63 -5.55
C ARG A 255 -7.06 -0.20 -6.87
N ALA A 256 -7.75 -0.50 -7.97
CA ALA A 256 -7.36 -0.13 -9.32
C ALA A 256 -7.66 1.37 -9.58
N LYS A 257 -6.74 2.27 -9.16
CA LYS A 257 -6.93 3.72 -9.20
C LYS A 257 -6.43 4.38 -10.47
N CYS A 258 -5.32 3.89 -11.06
CA CYS A 258 -4.66 4.54 -12.19
C CYS A 258 -4.98 3.90 -13.55
N GLY A 259 -4.99 4.73 -14.61
CA GLY A 259 -5.32 4.29 -15.96
C GLY A 259 -4.47 3.12 -16.48
N PRO A 260 -3.13 3.17 -16.41
CA PRO A 260 -2.27 2.06 -16.82
C PRO A 260 -2.61 0.74 -16.15
N MET A 261 -2.86 0.75 -14.82
CA MET A 261 -3.22 -0.44 -14.04
C MET A 261 -4.57 -1.02 -14.49
N ILE A 262 -5.59 -0.16 -14.67
CA ILE A 262 -6.92 -0.54 -15.12
C ILE A 262 -6.85 -1.22 -16.48
N ARG A 263 -6.08 -0.65 -17.43
CA ARG A 263 -5.92 -1.24 -18.78
C ARG A 263 -5.16 -2.56 -18.74
N MET A 264 -4.08 -2.61 -17.96
CA MET A 264 -3.25 -3.81 -17.83
C MET A 264 -4.03 -4.99 -17.24
N LEU A 265 -4.79 -4.75 -16.18
CA LEU A 265 -5.54 -5.80 -15.46
C LEU A 265 -6.95 -6.02 -16.03
N ARG A 266 -7.44 -5.11 -16.88
CA ARG A 266 -8.80 -5.13 -17.44
C ARG A 266 -9.90 -5.18 -16.38
N VAL A 267 -9.76 -4.34 -15.36
CA VAL A 267 -10.71 -4.25 -14.23
C VAL A 267 -11.41 -2.88 -14.22
N PRO A 268 -12.59 -2.76 -13.59
CA PRO A 268 -13.24 -1.47 -13.44
C PRO A 268 -12.40 -0.49 -12.61
N LYS A 269 -12.53 0.81 -12.92
CA LYS A 269 -11.88 1.86 -12.13
C LYS A 269 -12.37 1.84 -10.69
N ASN A 270 -11.46 2.02 -9.75
CA ASN A 270 -11.68 2.03 -8.31
C ASN A 270 -12.19 0.69 -7.72
N SER A 271 -12.24 -0.40 -8.48
CA SER A 271 -12.57 -1.70 -7.91
C SER A 271 -11.47 -2.21 -6.97
N PRO A 272 -11.82 -2.87 -5.84
CA PRO A 272 -10.87 -3.66 -5.08
C PRO A 272 -10.41 -4.86 -5.91
N VAL A 273 -9.13 -5.16 -5.88
CA VAL A 273 -8.50 -6.23 -6.68
C VAL A 273 -7.68 -7.13 -5.78
N ILE A 274 -7.85 -8.43 -5.97
CA ILE A 274 -7.00 -9.49 -5.43
C ILE A 274 -6.33 -10.16 -6.62
N TYR A 275 -5.03 -9.89 -6.81
CA TYR A 275 -4.24 -10.43 -7.91
C TYR A 275 -3.20 -11.42 -7.39
N SER A 276 -3.14 -12.62 -7.99
CA SER A 276 -2.19 -13.67 -7.61
C SER A 276 -1.17 -13.95 -8.71
N THR A 277 0.09 -14.16 -8.31
CA THR A 277 1.18 -14.68 -9.15
C THR A 277 1.40 -16.19 -8.99
N LEU A 278 0.50 -16.89 -8.26
CA LEU A 278 0.57 -18.32 -7.97
C LEU A 278 0.25 -19.19 -9.18
#